data_b60e6cb996206d534c719dd2518a544e
#
_entry.id   b60e6cb996206d534c719dd2518a544e
#
_cell.length_a   1.000
_cell.length_b   1.000
_cell.length_c   1.000
_cell.angle_alpha   90.00
_cell.angle_beta   90.00
_cell.angle_gamma   90.00
#
_symmetry.space_group_name_H-M   'P 1'
#
loop_
_entity.id
_entity.type
_entity.pdbx_description
1 polymer ?
#
loop_
_entity_poly.entity_id
_entity_poly.type
_entity_poly.pdbx_seq_one_letter_code
_entity_poly.pdbx_strand_id
1 'polypeptide(L)'
;ATEAYSRMVGKEDVAIRKLNEYLAACQATTLDEGLTGNALLQAIHLEKMKEFAGEGILYFDLKRLHSGSLSRLAKWGSSEDVKIESSDYRWCFPIPRSEYKYNENMTQNEGWPLNR
;
A
#
# COMPACT_ATOMS: atom_id res chain seq x y z
N ALA A 1 8.81 10.44 -8.05
CA ALA A 1 10.12 11.05 -7.78
C ALA A 1 10.42 11.14 -6.28
N THR A 2 9.55 11.73 -5.45
CA THR A 2 9.74 11.98 -4.02
C THR A 2 10.12 10.71 -3.23
N GLU A 3 9.38 9.61 -3.38
CA GLU A 3 9.67 8.34 -2.71
C GLU A 3 11.04 7.76 -3.10
N ALA A 4 11.45 7.94 -4.36
CA ALA A 4 12.77 7.49 -4.80
C ALA A 4 13.89 8.26 -4.08
N TYR A 5 13.76 9.59 -3.99
CA TYR A 5 14.73 10.40 -3.25
C TYR A 5 14.79 10.07 -1.75
N SER A 6 13.65 9.80 -1.12
CA SER A 6 13.62 9.44 0.31
C SER A 6 14.32 8.12 0.65
N ARG A 7 14.53 7.26 -0.37
CA ARG A 7 15.26 5.99 -0.23
C ARG A 7 16.74 6.09 -0.62
N MET A 8 17.18 7.25 -1.12
CA MET A 8 18.57 7.49 -1.47
C MET A 8 19.30 8.14 -0.31
N VAL A 9 20.46 7.60 0.05
CA VAL A 9 21.29 8.14 1.14
C VAL A 9 21.62 9.61 0.88
N GLY A 10 21.36 10.47 1.84
CA GLY A 10 21.64 11.91 1.79
C GLY A 10 20.77 12.69 0.79
N LYS A 11 19.58 12.20 0.42
CA LYS A 11 18.62 12.88 -0.47
C LYS A 11 17.25 13.10 0.17
N GLU A 12 17.14 12.94 1.47
CA GLU A 12 15.88 13.12 2.19
C GLU A 12 15.40 14.58 2.14
N ASP A 13 16.33 15.53 2.20
CA ASP A 13 16.06 16.96 2.03
C ASP A 13 15.48 17.29 0.66
N VAL A 14 15.96 16.64 -0.37
CA VAL A 14 15.42 16.78 -1.74
C VAL A 14 14.02 16.19 -1.81
N ALA A 15 13.80 15.06 -1.15
CA ALA A 15 12.50 14.40 -1.14
C ALA A 15 11.42 15.28 -0.48
N ILE A 16 11.69 15.80 0.74
CA ILE A 16 10.71 16.63 1.46
C ILE A 16 10.44 17.95 0.73
N ARG A 17 11.47 18.59 0.19
CA ARG A 17 11.30 19.83 -0.59
C ARG A 17 10.40 19.60 -1.80
N LYS A 18 10.64 18.55 -2.59
CA LYS A 18 9.79 18.22 -3.76
C LYS A 18 8.35 17.89 -3.37
N LEU A 19 8.16 17.24 -2.23
CA LEU A 19 6.81 16.99 -1.73
C LEU A 19 6.12 18.28 -1.33
N ASN A 20 6.82 19.16 -0.62
CA ASN A 20 6.29 20.47 -0.20
C ASN A 20 6.01 21.40 -1.40
N GLU A 21 6.84 21.38 -2.44
CA GLU A 21 6.56 22.09 -3.70
C GLU A 21 5.23 21.63 -4.32
N TYR A 22 4.99 20.31 -4.34
CA TYR A 22 3.74 19.74 -4.84
C TYR A 22 2.56 20.12 -3.95
N LEU A 23 2.66 19.94 -2.62
CA LEU A 23 1.61 20.26 -1.67
C LEU A 23 1.21 21.73 -1.73
N ALA A 24 2.20 22.63 -1.83
CA ALA A 24 1.97 24.06 -1.97
C ALA A 24 1.23 24.39 -3.28
N ALA A 25 1.59 23.75 -4.39
CA ALA A 25 0.88 23.90 -5.66
C ALA A 25 -0.58 23.43 -5.59
N CYS A 26 -0.86 22.41 -4.78
CA CYS A 26 -2.21 21.91 -4.51
C CYS A 26 -2.96 22.71 -3.41
N GLN A 27 -2.37 23.77 -2.88
CA GLN A 27 -2.91 24.56 -1.75
C GLN A 27 -3.13 23.73 -0.48
N ALA A 28 -2.36 22.64 -0.33
CA ALA A 28 -2.37 21.77 0.84
C ALA A 28 -1.32 22.21 1.86
N THR A 29 -1.49 21.76 3.10
CA THR A 29 -0.53 22.01 4.18
C THR A 29 0.79 21.31 3.88
N THR A 30 1.89 22.05 3.87
CA THR A 30 3.24 21.50 3.73
C THR A 30 3.67 20.75 4.99
N LEU A 31 4.59 19.82 4.81
CA LEU A 31 5.15 19.02 5.88
C LEU A 31 6.39 19.69 6.49
N ASP A 32 6.73 19.30 7.72
CA ASP A 32 7.96 19.72 8.38
C ASP A 32 9.18 19.26 7.57
N GLU A 33 10.07 20.19 7.22
CA GLU A 33 11.30 19.92 6.46
C GLU A 33 12.32 19.09 7.23
N GLY A 34 12.18 18.98 8.55
CA GLY A 34 13.01 18.16 9.41
C GLY A 34 12.65 16.66 9.41
N LEU A 35 11.62 16.24 8.69
CA LEU A 35 11.24 14.84 8.60
C LEU A 35 12.29 14.01 7.87
N THR A 36 12.72 12.91 8.51
CA THR A 36 13.75 11.99 7.98
C THR A 36 13.36 10.53 8.23
N GLY A 37 14.05 9.60 7.57
CA GLY A 37 13.91 8.16 7.80
C GLY A 37 12.47 7.66 7.64
N ASN A 38 12.02 6.83 8.56
CA ASN A 38 10.69 6.23 8.54
C ASN A 38 9.55 7.26 8.64
N ALA A 39 9.76 8.36 9.39
CA ALA A 39 8.74 9.41 9.51
C ALA A 39 8.47 10.08 8.15
N LEU A 40 9.52 10.37 7.40
CA LEU A 40 9.41 10.91 6.03
C LEU A 40 8.73 9.91 5.10
N LEU A 41 9.10 8.63 5.14
CA LEU A 41 8.47 7.58 4.33
C LEU A 41 6.97 7.45 4.62
N GLN A 42 6.58 7.45 5.89
CA GLN A 42 5.17 7.39 6.29
C GLN A 42 4.39 8.62 5.82
N ALA A 43 4.97 9.81 5.92
CA ALA A 43 4.35 11.03 5.43
C ALA A 43 4.15 10.99 3.90
N ILE A 44 5.15 10.55 3.14
CA ILE A 44 5.06 10.37 1.68
C ILE A 44 3.95 9.37 1.32
N HIS A 45 3.86 8.25 2.03
CA HIS A 45 2.82 7.25 1.79
C HIS A 45 1.43 7.80 2.09
N LEU A 46 1.28 8.55 3.18
CA LEU A 46 0.00 9.17 3.53
C LEU A 46 -0.47 10.14 2.44
N GLU A 47 0.43 10.98 1.93
CA GLU A 47 0.09 11.90 0.83
C GLU A 47 -0.23 11.15 -0.47
N LYS A 48 0.50 10.07 -0.79
CA LYS A 48 0.15 9.19 -1.92
C LYS A 48 -1.24 8.56 -1.76
N MET A 49 -1.59 8.11 -0.56
CA MET A 49 -2.91 7.54 -0.29
C MET A 49 -4.04 8.55 -0.53
N LYS A 50 -3.82 9.81 -0.16
CA LYS A 50 -4.78 10.89 -0.38
C LYS A 50 -4.93 11.19 -1.87
N GLU A 51 -3.80 11.34 -2.57
CA GLU A 51 -3.75 11.71 -3.98
C GLU A 51 -4.36 10.65 -4.89
N PHE A 52 -4.02 9.39 -4.66
CA PHE A 52 -4.46 8.27 -5.50
C PHE A 52 -5.65 7.50 -4.91
N ALA A 53 -6.46 8.16 -4.07
CA ALA A 53 -7.65 7.56 -3.50
C ALA A 53 -8.63 7.14 -4.62
N GLY A 54 -8.96 5.85 -4.65
CA GLY A 54 -9.89 5.30 -5.65
C GLY A 54 -9.27 4.90 -6.99
N GLU A 55 -7.98 5.14 -7.22
CA GLU A 55 -7.31 4.77 -8.48
C GLU A 55 -6.76 3.33 -8.53
N GLY A 56 -6.96 2.56 -7.47
CA GLY A 56 -6.52 1.16 -7.38
C GLY A 56 -5.01 0.97 -7.12
N ILE A 57 -4.24 2.04 -7.01
CA ILE A 57 -2.79 2.01 -6.80
C ILE A 57 -2.42 1.59 -5.38
N LEU A 58 -3.25 1.94 -4.41
CA LEU A 58 -2.98 1.73 -2.98
C LEU A 58 -2.69 0.26 -2.63
N TYR A 59 -3.44 -0.67 -3.21
CA TYR A 59 -3.23 -2.11 -2.97
C TYR A 59 -1.80 -2.55 -3.35
N PHE A 60 -1.33 -2.14 -4.52
CA PHE A 60 -0.01 -2.51 -5.01
C PHE A 60 1.11 -1.86 -4.19
N ASP A 61 0.91 -0.62 -3.75
CA ASP A 61 1.86 0.08 -2.87
C ASP A 61 1.97 -0.61 -1.50
N LEU A 62 0.85 -0.93 -0.85
CA LEU A 62 0.84 -1.63 0.43
C LEU A 62 1.48 -3.02 0.30
N LYS A 63 1.16 -3.76 -0.75
CA LYS A 63 1.76 -5.06 -1.04
C LYS A 63 3.28 -4.97 -1.24
N ARG A 64 3.75 -3.98 -2.00
CA ARG A 64 5.17 -3.75 -2.27
C ARG A 64 5.96 -3.37 -1.03
N LEU A 65 5.35 -2.58 -0.17
CA LEU A 65 6.03 -2.04 1.01
C LEU A 65 6.14 -3.03 2.16
N HIS A 66 5.27 -4.05 2.20
CA HIS A 66 5.14 -4.99 3.32
C HIS A 66 5.12 -4.28 4.69
N SER A 67 4.72 -3.02 4.71
CA SER A 67 4.78 -2.16 5.87
C SER A 67 3.38 -1.88 6.40
N GLY A 68 3.04 -2.55 7.46
CA GLY A 68 1.83 -2.29 8.20
C GLY A 68 0.69 -3.26 7.92
N SER A 69 -0.36 -3.08 8.65
CA SER A 69 -1.62 -3.79 8.50
C SER A 69 -2.62 -2.92 7.74
N LEU A 70 -3.40 -3.53 6.87
CA LEU A 70 -4.58 -2.90 6.31
C LEU A 70 -5.75 -3.14 7.26
N SER A 71 -6.27 -2.08 7.84
CA SER A 71 -7.52 -2.13 8.60
C SER A 71 -8.65 -1.54 7.77
N ARG A 72 -9.73 -2.27 7.68
CA ARG A 72 -10.96 -1.85 7.01
C ARG A 72 -12.11 -1.95 7.99
N LEU A 73 -12.91 -0.90 8.06
CA LEU A 73 -14.14 -0.91 8.84
C LEU A 73 -15.03 -2.10 8.46
N ALA A 74 -15.75 -2.58 9.45
CA ALA A 74 -16.71 -3.66 9.29
C ALA A 74 -17.61 -3.41 8.07
N LYS A 75 -17.82 -4.44 7.27
CA LYS A 75 -18.85 -4.40 6.23
C LYS A 75 -20.21 -4.24 6.88
N TRP A 76 -21.12 -3.54 6.22
CA TRP A 76 -22.51 -3.44 6.69
C TRP A 76 -23.06 -4.83 7.03
N GLY A 77 -23.50 -5.01 8.29
CA GLY A 77 -23.98 -6.27 8.82
C GLY A 77 -22.92 -7.14 9.52
N SER A 78 -21.66 -6.70 9.58
CA SER A 78 -20.60 -7.33 10.37
C SER A 78 -20.20 -6.42 11.53
N SER A 79 -19.98 -6.99 12.71
CA SER A 79 -19.54 -6.26 13.91
C SER A 79 -18.02 -6.16 14.04
N GLU A 80 -17.26 -6.82 13.17
CA GLU A 80 -15.81 -6.92 13.28
C GLU A 80 -15.09 -6.24 12.12
N ASP A 81 -14.12 -5.40 12.45
CA ASP A 81 -13.20 -4.83 11.50
C ASP A 81 -12.30 -5.91 10.89
N VAL A 82 -12.10 -5.83 9.58
CA VAL A 82 -11.18 -6.74 8.90
C VAL A 82 -9.78 -6.16 8.99
N LYS A 83 -8.86 -6.89 9.59
CA LYS A 83 -7.43 -6.56 9.64
C LYS A 83 -6.64 -7.57 8.81
N ILE A 84 -5.77 -7.08 7.95
CA ILE A 84 -4.86 -7.88 7.12
C ILE A 84 -3.45 -7.45 7.49
N GLU A 85 -2.72 -8.34 8.13
CA GLU A 85 -1.31 -8.10 8.48
C GLU A 85 -0.41 -8.21 7.25
N SER A 86 0.81 -7.67 7.31
CA SER A 86 1.76 -7.66 6.18
C SER A 86 2.13 -9.05 5.67
N SER A 87 2.10 -10.06 6.55
CA SER A 87 2.39 -11.47 6.24
C SER A 87 1.15 -12.28 5.83
N ASP A 88 -0.02 -11.68 5.76
CA ASP A 88 -1.26 -12.40 5.48
C ASP A 88 -1.30 -12.90 4.03
N TYR A 89 -1.70 -14.17 3.84
CA TYR A 89 -1.81 -14.78 2.51
C TYR A 89 -2.79 -14.05 1.58
N ARG A 90 -3.75 -13.31 2.12
CA ARG A 90 -4.75 -12.53 1.36
C ARG A 90 -4.16 -11.40 0.52
N TRP A 91 -2.89 -11.04 0.73
CA TRP A 91 -2.14 -10.15 -0.17
C TRP A 91 -1.85 -10.78 -1.54
N CYS A 92 -1.99 -12.10 -1.67
CA CYS A 92 -1.92 -12.79 -2.94
C CYS A 92 -3.33 -13.26 -3.32
N PHE A 93 -3.86 -12.81 -4.45
CA PHE A 93 -5.18 -13.23 -4.89
C PHE A 93 -5.21 -14.73 -5.19
N PRO A 94 -6.36 -15.40 -4.97
CA PRO A 94 -6.50 -16.79 -5.37
C PRO A 94 -6.43 -16.91 -6.90
N ILE A 95 -5.90 -18.04 -7.36
CA ILE A 95 -5.98 -18.40 -8.78
C ILE A 95 -7.46 -18.65 -9.10
N PRO A 96 -8.01 -18.06 -10.16
CA PRO A 96 -9.41 -18.24 -10.55
C PRO A 96 -9.73 -19.71 -10.80
N ARG A 97 -10.94 -20.14 -10.41
CA ARG A 97 -11.37 -21.53 -10.59
C ARG A 97 -11.31 -21.99 -12.05
N SER A 98 -11.52 -21.09 -13.00
CA SER A 98 -11.40 -21.37 -14.44
C SER A 98 -10.04 -21.94 -14.82
N GLU A 99 -8.96 -21.51 -14.14
CA GLU A 99 -7.59 -21.86 -14.52
C GLU A 99 -7.25 -23.30 -14.12
N TYR A 100 -7.75 -23.79 -12.99
CA TYR A 100 -7.43 -25.14 -12.52
C TYR A 100 -8.55 -26.16 -12.74
N LYS A 101 -9.71 -25.73 -13.29
CA LYS A 101 -10.81 -26.64 -13.63
C LYS A 101 -10.39 -27.77 -14.60
N TYR A 102 -9.47 -27.45 -15.51
CA TYR A 102 -8.98 -28.34 -16.55
C TYR A 102 -7.52 -28.73 -16.40
N ASN A 103 -6.87 -28.31 -15.31
CA ASN A 103 -5.49 -28.64 -15.02
C ASN A 103 -5.36 -29.24 -13.62
N GLU A 104 -5.32 -30.57 -13.56
CA GLU A 104 -5.26 -31.30 -12.28
C GLU A 104 -3.93 -31.12 -11.53
N ASN A 105 -2.86 -30.72 -12.22
CA ASN A 105 -1.55 -30.50 -11.66
C ASN A 105 -1.37 -29.11 -11.07
N MET A 106 -2.33 -28.20 -11.27
CA MET A 106 -2.25 -26.85 -10.73
C MET A 106 -2.65 -26.82 -9.26
N THR A 107 -1.83 -26.19 -8.45
CA THR A 107 -2.08 -25.93 -7.04
C THR A 107 -2.53 -24.50 -6.82
N GLN A 108 -3.34 -24.28 -5.80
CA GLN A 108 -3.78 -22.95 -5.40
C GLN A 108 -2.66 -22.22 -4.63
N ASN A 109 -2.68 -20.89 -4.63
CA ASN A 109 -1.82 -20.09 -3.78
C ASN A 109 -2.02 -20.45 -2.30
N GLU A 110 -0.94 -20.40 -1.55
CA GLU A 110 -0.94 -20.74 -0.13
C GLU A 110 -2.05 -20.00 0.63
N GLY A 111 -2.69 -20.69 1.56
CA GLY A 111 -3.78 -20.16 2.38
C GLY A 111 -5.16 -20.14 1.73
N TRP A 112 -5.26 -20.28 0.41
CA TRP A 112 -6.54 -20.31 -0.28
C TRP A 112 -7.04 -21.75 -0.49
N PRO A 113 -8.36 -22.02 -0.28
CA PRO A 113 -8.90 -23.35 -0.51
C PRO A 113 -8.89 -23.69 -2.01
N LEU A 114 -8.55 -24.94 -2.31
CA LEU A 114 -8.68 -25.52 -3.65
C LEU A 114 -10.13 -26.00 -3.85
N ASN A 115 -11.00 -25.11 -4.28
CA ASN A 115 -12.39 -25.45 -4.61
C ASN A 115 -12.49 -25.94 -6.05
N ARG A 116 -12.33 -27.25 -6.26
CA ARG A 116 -12.51 -27.91 -7.55
C ARG A 116 -13.98 -28.08 -7.93
#